data_8923cd3141fa829980dba57a0ed44d4d
#
_entry.id   8923cd3141fa829980dba57a0ed44d4d
#
_cell.length_a   1.000
_cell.length_b   1.000
_cell.length_c   1.000
_cell.angle_alpha   90.00
_cell.angle_beta   90.00
_cell.angle_gamma   90.00
#
_symmetry.space_group_name_H-M   'P 1'
#
loop_
_entity.id
_entity.type
_entity.pdbx_description
1 polymer ?
#
loop_
_entity_poly.entity_id
_entity_poly.type
_entity_poly.pdbx_seq_one_letter_code
_entity_poly.pdbx_strand_id
1 'polypeptide(L)'
;MTLGQKLKKARLDRGLTQSQVVGDRITRNMLSQLENDLASPSVGTLEYLASVLGVRTAWLLADEQEEEAAGRTERLRACYRGGDWAGCLELAQDLQPDDEQALLLALAAAQCALHALEAERFAAAQQLARQALGWNEASLYENAQVRLEMLRVLARCAEQTGGDAEAAFAAYRAAYTELQPAVPYHLCMARYQLGQEHLPAAEHEIWSIADLPESSRAEYLILRGRLACKKEQYETAAEYLRQADALGPLPKLLERELCQSMELASRELQDYKTAYEYAARQLKL
;
A
#
# COMPACT_ATOMS: atom_id res chain seq x y z
N MET A 1 -34.22 1.20 -2.47
CA MET A 1 -35.45 0.36 -2.32
C MET A 1 -36.17 0.74 -1.03
N THR A 2 -37.52 0.82 -1.05
CA THR A 2 -38.30 1.05 0.19
C THR A 2 -38.31 -0.18 1.08
N LEU A 3 -38.67 -0.02 2.36
CA LEU A 3 -38.79 -1.12 3.31
C LEU A 3 -39.75 -2.23 2.81
N GLY A 4 -40.91 -1.83 2.26
CA GLY A 4 -41.87 -2.78 1.72
C GLY A 4 -41.36 -3.55 0.51
N GLN A 5 -40.64 -2.88 -0.38
CA GLN A 5 -39.98 -3.53 -1.53
C GLN A 5 -38.92 -4.54 -1.07
N LYS A 6 -38.14 -4.23 -0.02
CA LYS A 6 -37.14 -5.14 0.54
C LYS A 6 -37.79 -6.37 1.17
N LEU A 7 -38.84 -6.18 1.96
CA LEU A 7 -39.60 -7.28 2.54
C LEU A 7 -40.13 -8.22 1.46
N LYS A 8 -40.75 -7.65 0.41
CA LYS A 8 -41.30 -8.41 -0.73
C LYS A 8 -40.19 -9.15 -1.49
N LYS A 9 -39.05 -8.49 -1.75
CA LYS A 9 -37.89 -9.10 -2.41
C LYS A 9 -37.36 -10.27 -1.61
N ALA A 10 -37.04 -10.06 -0.32
CA ALA A 10 -36.51 -11.11 0.55
C ALA A 10 -37.43 -12.33 0.65
N ARG A 11 -38.77 -12.09 0.67
CA ARG A 11 -39.73 -13.18 0.63
C ARG A 11 -39.71 -13.95 -0.68
N LEU A 12 -39.70 -13.25 -1.82
CA LEU A 12 -39.65 -13.89 -3.15
C LEU A 12 -38.36 -14.64 -3.38
N ASP A 13 -37.22 -14.08 -2.98
CA ASP A 13 -35.90 -14.71 -3.11
C ASP A 13 -35.83 -16.05 -2.35
N ARG A 14 -36.63 -16.21 -1.28
CA ARG A 14 -36.80 -17.46 -0.55
C ARG A 14 -37.94 -18.35 -1.07
N GLY A 15 -38.66 -17.93 -2.08
CA GLY A 15 -39.81 -18.68 -2.62
C GLY A 15 -41.00 -18.77 -1.66
N LEU A 16 -41.10 -17.87 -0.66
CA LEU A 16 -42.15 -17.92 0.35
C LEU A 16 -43.40 -17.17 -0.08
N THR A 17 -44.54 -17.72 0.23
CA THR A 17 -45.84 -17.01 0.09
C THR A 17 -46.05 -16.09 1.31
N GLN A 18 -46.91 -15.08 1.18
CA GLN A 18 -47.24 -14.19 2.29
C GLN A 18 -47.78 -14.99 3.49
N SER A 19 -48.57 -16.04 3.25
CA SER A 19 -49.12 -16.90 4.30
C SER A 19 -48.06 -17.66 5.09
N GLN A 20 -46.95 -18.01 4.46
CA GLN A 20 -45.85 -18.71 5.13
C GLN A 20 -44.99 -17.76 5.98
N VAL A 21 -44.96 -16.46 5.65
CA VAL A 21 -44.16 -15.47 6.41
C VAL A 21 -44.89 -14.95 7.64
N VAL A 22 -46.23 -14.90 7.64
CA VAL A 22 -47.00 -14.23 8.72
C VAL A 22 -46.98 -15.01 10.06
N GLY A 23 -46.90 -16.34 10.03
CA GLY A 23 -46.96 -17.16 11.23
C GLY A 23 -48.14 -16.78 12.13
N ASP A 24 -47.91 -16.81 13.46
CA ASP A 24 -48.91 -16.41 14.49
C ASP A 24 -48.71 -14.96 14.97
N ARG A 25 -47.75 -14.23 14.44
CA ARG A 25 -47.34 -12.91 14.93
C ARG A 25 -48.00 -11.74 14.22
N ILE A 26 -48.29 -11.89 12.93
CA ILE A 26 -48.88 -10.83 12.10
C ILE A 26 -49.95 -11.41 11.16
N THR A 27 -50.82 -10.60 10.65
CA THR A 27 -51.81 -11.05 9.66
C THR A 27 -51.30 -10.90 8.23
N ARG A 28 -51.88 -11.68 7.27
CA ARG A 28 -51.55 -11.56 5.87
C ARG A 28 -51.85 -10.15 5.36
N ASN A 29 -52.95 -9.52 5.83
CA ASN A 29 -53.30 -8.16 5.46
C ASN A 29 -52.19 -7.16 5.92
N MET A 30 -51.71 -7.31 7.15
CA MET A 30 -50.62 -6.48 7.68
C MET A 30 -49.38 -6.65 6.86
N LEU A 31 -48.94 -7.87 6.54
CA LEU A 31 -47.78 -8.08 5.67
C LEU A 31 -47.94 -7.47 4.32
N SER A 32 -49.15 -7.59 3.70
CA SER A 32 -49.47 -6.95 2.40
C SER A 32 -49.36 -5.43 2.49
N GLN A 33 -49.86 -4.81 3.57
CA GLN A 33 -49.71 -3.37 3.79
C GLN A 33 -48.25 -2.94 3.97
N LEU A 34 -47.46 -3.72 4.68
CA LEU A 34 -46.02 -3.48 4.87
C LEU A 34 -45.26 -3.59 3.52
N GLU A 35 -45.54 -4.63 2.73
CA GLU A 35 -44.88 -4.83 1.41
C GLU A 35 -45.23 -3.75 0.38
N ASN A 36 -46.34 -3.03 0.58
CA ASN A 36 -46.78 -1.91 -0.27
C ASN A 36 -46.51 -0.52 0.35
N ASP A 37 -45.73 -0.46 1.44
CA ASP A 37 -45.40 0.77 2.18
C ASP A 37 -46.62 1.56 2.69
N LEU A 38 -47.76 0.86 2.90
CA LEU A 38 -48.99 1.45 3.41
C LEU A 38 -49.06 1.47 4.96
N ALA A 39 -48.13 0.79 5.61
CA ALA A 39 -47.99 0.75 7.06
C ALA A 39 -46.52 0.65 7.44
N SER A 40 -46.17 1.08 8.67
CA SER A 40 -44.83 0.92 9.23
C SER A 40 -44.86 -0.17 10.32
N PRO A 41 -43.91 -1.11 10.30
CA PRO A 41 -43.86 -2.16 11.33
C PRO A 41 -43.33 -1.61 12.65
N SER A 42 -43.73 -2.19 13.75
CA SER A 42 -43.04 -2.00 15.03
C SER A 42 -41.67 -2.68 15.00
N VAL A 43 -40.76 -2.29 15.93
CA VAL A 43 -39.43 -2.92 16.05
C VAL A 43 -39.54 -4.44 16.18
N GLY A 44 -40.43 -4.94 17.07
CA GLY A 44 -40.64 -6.38 17.26
C GLY A 44 -41.19 -7.09 16.02
N THR A 45 -42.04 -6.40 15.22
CA THR A 45 -42.54 -6.93 13.94
C THR A 45 -41.39 -7.00 12.89
N LEU A 46 -40.53 -6.01 12.89
CA LEU A 46 -39.39 -5.96 11.97
C LEU A 46 -38.36 -7.05 12.31
N GLU A 47 -38.01 -7.24 13.58
CA GLU A 47 -37.14 -8.31 14.03
C GLU A 47 -37.70 -9.71 13.69
N TYR A 48 -39.01 -9.89 13.89
CA TYR A 48 -39.67 -11.13 13.51
C TYR A 48 -39.56 -11.39 12.00
N LEU A 49 -39.90 -10.40 11.17
CA LEU A 49 -39.82 -10.53 9.73
C LEU A 49 -38.39 -10.75 9.26
N ALA A 50 -37.38 -10.06 9.83
CA ALA A 50 -35.99 -10.26 9.56
C ALA A 50 -35.54 -11.72 9.85
N SER A 51 -35.97 -12.27 10.99
CA SER A 51 -35.69 -13.64 11.38
C SER A 51 -36.31 -14.66 10.39
N VAL A 52 -37.59 -14.50 10.06
CA VAL A 52 -38.32 -15.40 9.13
C VAL A 52 -37.73 -15.32 7.71
N LEU A 53 -37.40 -14.12 7.26
CA LEU A 53 -36.84 -13.88 5.95
C LEU A 53 -35.31 -14.13 5.91
N GLY A 54 -34.66 -14.38 7.07
CA GLY A 54 -33.23 -14.66 7.19
C GLY A 54 -32.34 -13.53 6.67
N VAL A 55 -32.79 -12.30 6.88
CA VAL A 55 -32.06 -11.07 6.58
C VAL A 55 -31.74 -10.30 7.85
N ARG A 56 -30.75 -9.46 7.82
CA ARG A 56 -30.45 -8.60 8.99
C ARG A 56 -31.45 -7.46 9.07
N THR A 57 -31.90 -7.12 10.29
CA THR A 57 -32.81 -5.99 10.53
C THR A 57 -32.22 -4.68 9.99
N ALA A 58 -30.89 -4.48 10.15
CA ALA A 58 -30.19 -3.34 9.61
C ALA A 58 -30.34 -3.21 8.09
N TRP A 59 -30.31 -4.32 7.34
CA TRP A 59 -30.53 -4.29 5.87
C TRP A 59 -31.95 -3.85 5.51
N LEU A 60 -32.96 -4.24 6.28
CA LEU A 60 -34.34 -3.79 6.05
C LEU A 60 -34.50 -2.29 6.28
N LEU A 61 -33.77 -1.72 7.25
CA LEU A 61 -33.86 -0.31 7.63
C LEU A 61 -32.94 0.60 6.82
N ALA A 62 -31.86 0.04 6.23
CA ALA A 62 -30.92 0.82 5.45
C ALA A 62 -31.64 1.59 4.32
N ASP A 63 -31.23 2.81 4.08
CA ASP A 63 -31.68 3.55 2.92
C ASP A 63 -30.91 3.16 1.65
N GLU A 64 -31.28 3.72 0.49
CA GLU A 64 -30.67 3.38 -0.78
C GLU A 64 -29.20 3.83 -0.83
N GLN A 65 -28.85 4.93 -0.15
CA GLN A 65 -27.49 5.44 -0.06
C GLN A 65 -26.63 4.55 0.84
N GLU A 66 -27.17 4.07 1.96
CA GLU A 66 -26.49 3.12 2.86
C GLU A 66 -26.25 1.76 2.19
N GLU A 67 -27.21 1.28 1.37
CA GLU A 67 -27.03 0.05 0.58
C GLU A 67 -25.93 0.18 -0.47
N GLU A 68 -25.91 1.32 -1.18
CA GLU A 68 -24.87 1.60 -2.15
C GLU A 68 -23.49 1.74 -1.49
N ALA A 69 -23.43 2.43 -0.35
CA ALA A 69 -22.20 2.57 0.43
C ALA A 69 -21.67 1.20 0.90
N ALA A 70 -22.55 0.36 1.47
CA ALA A 70 -22.19 -0.99 1.88
C ALA A 70 -21.73 -1.86 0.70
N GLY A 71 -22.39 -1.75 -0.45
CA GLY A 71 -22.02 -2.43 -1.68
C GLY A 71 -20.67 -1.97 -2.24
N ARG A 72 -20.35 -0.68 -2.11
CA ARG A 72 -19.04 -0.13 -2.50
C ARG A 72 -17.94 -0.64 -1.58
N THR A 73 -18.15 -0.61 -0.27
CA THR A 73 -17.16 -1.12 0.69
C THR A 73 -16.86 -2.61 0.46
N GLU A 74 -17.88 -3.43 0.18
CA GLU A 74 -17.64 -4.86 -0.09
C GLU A 74 -16.87 -5.08 -1.40
N ARG A 75 -17.15 -4.30 -2.46
CA ARG A 75 -16.34 -4.33 -3.69
C ARG A 75 -14.90 -3.92 -3.42
N LEU A 76 -14.68 -2.86 -2.65
CA LEU A 76 -13.34 -2.40 -2.28
C LEU A 76 -12.57 -3.48 -1.49
N ARG A 77 -13.22 -4.14 -0.52
CA ARG A 77 -12.66 -5.27 0.21
C ARG A 77 -12.31 -6.44 -0.71
N ALA A 78 -13.16 -6.72 -1.69
CA ALA A 78 -12.92 -7.81 -2.65
C ALA A 78 -11.71 -7.52 -3.54
N CYS A 79 -11.60 -6.32 -4.11
CA CYS A 79 -10.44 -5.87 -4.87
C CYS A 79 -9.16 -5.94 -4.01
N TYR A 80 -9.21 -5.42 -2.78
CA TYR A 80 -8.08 -5.44 -1.87
C TYR A 80 -7.61 -6.87 -1.55
N ARG A 81 -8.53 -7.77 -1.20
CA ARG A 81 -8.21 -9.19 -0.95
C ARG A 81 -7.68 -9.91 -2.18
N GLY A 82 -8.11 -9.51 -3.36
CA GLY A 82 -7.64 -10.03 -4.65
C GLY A 82 -6.28 -9.47 -5.10
N GLY A 83 -5.72 -8.50 -4.39
CA GLY A 83 -4.48 -7.82 -4.78
C GLY A 83 -4.64 -6.87 -5.97
N ASP A 84 -5.88 -6.53 -6.34
CA ASP A 84 -6.18 -5.56 -7.39
C ASP A 84 -6.15 -4.14 -6.82
N TRP A 85 -4.93 -3.67 -6.54
CA TRP A 85 -4.71 -2.35 -5.96
C TRP A 85 -5.17 -1.22 -6.89
N ALA A 86 -4.99 -1.38 -8.19
CA ALA A 86 -5.43 -0.40 -9.18
C ALA A 86 -6.95 -0.31 -9.23
N GLY A 87 -7.65 -1.45 -9.22
CA GLY A 87 -9.11 -1.51 -9.15
C GLY A 87 -9.66 -0.87 -7.87
N CYS A 88 -8.94 -0.96 -6.73
CA CYS A 88 -9.31 -0.20 -5.54
C CYS A 88 -9.32 1.32 -5.78
N LEU A 89 -8.30 1.84 -6.47
CA LEU A 89 -8.19 3.28 -6.74
C LEU A 89 -9.22 3.77 -7.77
N GLU A 90 -9.60 2.94 -8.72
CA GLU A 90 -10.69 3.24 -9.66
C GLU A 90 -12.03 3.39 -8.94
N LEU A 91 -12.30 2.56 -7.93
CA LEU A 91 -13.49 2.66 -7.09
C LEU A 91 -13.52 3.91 -6.20
N ALA A 92 -12.40 4.59 -6.03
CA ALA A 92 -12.29 5.81 -5.23
C ALA A 92 -12.74 7.08 -5.96
N GLN A 93 -12.92 7.02 -7.28
CA GLN A 93 -13.37 8.18 -8.07
C GLN A 93 -14.74 8.62 -7.57
N ASP A 94 -14.88 9.91 -7.26
CA ASP A 94 -16.09 10.53 -6.73
C ASP A 94 -16.57 10.01 -5.35
N LEU A 95 -15.69 9.33 -4.60
CA LEU A 95 -16.00 8.80 -3.28
C LEU A 95 -15.58 9.81 -2.18
N GLN A 96 -16.49 10.04 -1.22
CA GLN A 96 -16.10 10.53 0.10
C GLN A 96 -15.98 9.28 0.99
N PRO A 97 -14.75 8.75 1.18
CA PRO A 97 -14.58 7.49 1.85
C PRO A 97 -14.88 7.62 3.36
N ASP A 98 -15.54 6.61 3.91
CA ASP A 98 -15.59 6.41 5.36
C ASP A 98 -14.20 5.95 5.88
N ASP A 99 -14.06 5.82 7.20
CA ASP A 99 -12.77 5.47 7.83
C ASP A 99 -12.19 4.14 7.33
N GLU A 100 -13.04 3.13 7.12
CA GLU A 100 -12.59 1.83 6.61
C GLU A 100 -12.17 1.92 5.14
N GLN A 101 -12.98 2.59 4.33
CA GLN A 101 -12.67 2.82 2.92
C GLN A 101 -11.37 3.63 2.76
N ALA A 102 -11.20 4.68 3.57
CA ALA A 102 -9.98 5.50 3.58
C ALA A 102 -8.75 4.65 3.91
N LEU A 103 -8.82 3.77 4.92
CA LEU A 103 -7.73 2.87 5.26
C LEU A 103 -7.42 1.89 4.12
N LEU A 104 -8.42 1.26 3.51
CA LEU A 104 -8.21 0.34 2.38
C LEU A 104 -7.61 1.05 1.17
N LEU A 105 -8.06 2.28 0.88
CA LEU A 105 -7.52 3.10 -0.20
C LEU A 105 -6.07 3.55 0.08
N ALA A 106 -5.77 3.92 1.33
CA ALA A 106 -4.40 4.26 1.74
C ALA A 106 -3.45 3.08 1.52
N LEU A 107 -3.85 1.89 1.95
CA LEU A 107 -3.08 0.66 1.78
C LEU A 107 -2.91 0.29 0.29
N ALA A 108 -3.97 0.40 -0.52
CA ALA A 108 -3.90 0.10 -1.95
C ALA A 108 -3.01 1.09 -2.70
N ALA A 109 -3.14 2.40 -2.41
CA ALA A 109 -2.29 3.43 -3.00
C ALA A 109 -0.82 3.26 -2.60
N ALA A 110 -0.55 2.84 -1.36
CA ALA A 110 0.80 2.54 -0.92
C ALA A 110 1.42 1.40 -1.74
N GLN A 111 0.70 0.31 -2.00
CA GLN A 111 1.19 -0.77 -2.85
C GLN A 111 1.44 -0.30 -4.29
N CYS A 112 0.52 0.48 -4.86
CA CYS A 112 0.71 1.06 -6.19
C CYS A 112 1.92 2.00 -6.24
N ALA A 113 2.17 2.79 -5.18
CA ALA A 113 3.31 3.68 -5.09
C ALA A 113 4.64 2.91 -5.06
N LEU A 114 4.71 1.82 -4.30
CA LEU A 114 5.87 0.94 -4.25
C LEU A 114 6.16 0.30 -5.61
N HIS A 115 5.14 -0.26 -6.27
CA HIS A 115 5.29 -0.82 -7.63
C HIS A 115 5.71 0.26 -8.66
N ALA A 116 5.20 1.49 -8.53
CA ALA A 116 5.61 2.58 -9.41
C ALA A 116 7.07 3.00 -9.16
N LEU A 117 7.53 2.98 -7.90
CA LEU A 117 8.92 3.25 -7.55
C LEU A 117 9.85 2.16 -8.11
N GLU A 118 9.50 0.88 -7.96
CA GLU A 118 10.25 -0.25 -8.52
C GLU A 118 10.36 -0.19 -10.05
N ALA A 119 9.28 0.28 -10.69
CA ALA A 119 9.25 0.52 -12.14
C ALA A 119 9.89 1.85 -12.57
N GLU A 120 10.52 2.58 -11.64
CA GLU A 120 11.15 3.90 -11.85
C GLU A 120 10.21 4.98 -12.42
N ARG A 121 8.91 4.81 -12.20
CA ARG A 121 7.88 5.80 -12.55
C ARG A 121 7.73 6.82 -11.42
N PHE A 122 8.78 7.61 -11.19
CA PHE A 122 8.91 8.47 -10.00
C PHE A 122 7.76 9.48 -9.84
N ALA A 123 7.30 10.09 -10.92
CA ALA A 123 6.18 11.04 -10.87
C ALA A 123 4.88 10.35 -10.41
N ALA A 124 4.58 9.15 -10.93
CA ALA A 124 3.42 8.37 -10.50
C ALA A 124 3.59 7.89 -9.06
N ALA A 125 4.77 7.43 -8.67
CA ALA A 125 5.06 7.03 -7.30
C ALA A 125 4.85 8.18 -6.31
N GLN A 126 5.31 9.39 -6.62
CA GLN A 126 5.07 10.58 -5.79
C GLN A 126 3.58 10.91 -5.64
N GLN A 127 2.83 10.88 -6.73
CA GLN A 127 1.40 11.16 -6.70
C GLN A 127 0.66 10.15 -5.83
N LEU A 128 0.90 8.85 -6.05
CA LEU A 128 0.28 7.76 -5.31
C LEU A 128 0.65 7.80 -3.82
N ALA A 129 1.91 8.10 -3.50
CA ALA A 129 2.35 8.23 -2.11
C ALA A 129 1.65 9.40 -1.39
N ARG A 130 1.46 10.55 -2.05
CA ARG A 130 0.69 11.67 -1.47
C ARG A 130 -0.78 11.32 -1.29
N GLN A 131 -1.38 10.60 -2.23
CA GLN A 131 -2.77 10.11 -2.09
C GLN A 131 -2.89 9.14 -0.92
N ALA A 132 -1.97 8.19 -0.80
CA ALA A 132 -1.94 7.25 0.33
C ALA A 132 -1.85 7.97 1.68
N LEU A 133 -0.98 8.98 1.80
CA LEU A 133 -0.87 9.80 3.01
C LEU A 133 -2.17 10.54 3.31
N GLY A 134 -2.79 11.17 2.31
CA GLY A 134 -4.05 11.90 2.50
C GLY A 134 -5.18 11.00 2.99
N TRP A 135 -5.34 9.80 2.43
CA TRP A 135 -6.35 8.85 2.92
C TRP A 135 -5.99 8.27 4.30
N ASN A 136 -4.70 8.04 4.57
CA ASN A 136 -4.24 7.57 5.87
C ASN A 136 -4.52 8.58 6.99
N GLU A 137 -4.30 9.86 6.72
CA GLU A 137 -4.61 10.96 7.65
C GLU A 137 -6.13 11.19 7.81
N ALA A 138 -6.92 10.93 6.78
CA ALA A 138 -8.37 11.07 6.82
C ALA A 138 -9.06 9.96 7.62
N SER A 139 -8.40 8.81 7.80
CA SER A 139 -8.94 7.67 8.54
C SER A 139 -8.67 7.79 10.04
N LEU A 140 -9.66 7.45 10.87
CA LEU A 140 -9.46 7.28 12.32
C LEU A 140 -8.47 6.14 12.66
N TYR A 141 -8.23 5.23 11.70
CA TYR A 141 -7.31 4.10 11.82
C TYR A 141 -5.96 4.42 11.19
N GLU A 142 -5.37 5.60 11.51
CA GLU A 142 -4.07 5.98 10.96
C GLU A 142 -3.04 4.85 11.12
N ASN A 143 -2.46 4.45 9.98
CA ASN A 143 -1.46 3.39 9.94
C ASN A 143 -0.06 4.02 9.86
N ALA A 144 0.68 3.95 10.98
CA ALA A 144 2.04 4.50 11.07
C ALA A 144 3.00 3.85 10.05
N GLN A 145 2.82 2.57 9.72
CA GLN A 145 3.65 1.89 8.72
C GLN A 145 3.43 2.46 7.32
N VAL A 146 2.17 2.71 6.92
CA VAL A 146 1.85 3.37 5.64
C VAL A 146 2.50 4.76 5.59
N ARG A 147 2.38 5.53 6.66
CA ARG A 147 2.99 6.86 6.77
C ARG A 147 4.50 6.81 6.53
N LEU A 148 5.20 5.94 7.24
CA LEU A 148 6.66 5.80 7.11
C LEU A 148 7.09 5.33 5.72
N GLU A 149 6.42 4.32 5.17
CA GLU A 149 6.71 3.81 3.83
C GLU A 149 6.50 4.88 2.75
N MET A 150 5.42 5.64 2.83
CA MET A 150 5.13 6.69 1.84
C MET A 150 6.08 7.88 1.95
N LEU A 151 6.49 8.28 3.17
CA LEU A 151 7.53 9.28 3.33
C LEU A 151 8.87 8.80 2.77
N ARG A 152 9.21 7.52 2.94
CA ARG A 152 10.38 6.91 2.31
C ARG A 152 10.30 6.93 0.78
N VAL A 153 9.13 6.60 0.20
CA VAL A 153 8.91 6.67 -1.26
C VAL A 153 9.12 8.10 -1.76
N LEU A 154 8.53 9.09 -1.08
CA LEU A 154 8.68 10.51 -1.45
C LEU A 154 10.14 10.97 -1.40
N ALA A 155 10.88 10.58 -0.35
CA ALA A 155 12.29 10.92 -0.22
C ALA A 155 13.14 10.30 -1.35
N ARG A 156 12.89 9.02 -1.68
CA ARG A 156 13.56 8.34 -2.79
C ARG A 156 13.24 8.97 -4.15
N CYS A 157 12.00 9.33 -4.37
CA CYS A 157 11.60 10.00 -5.61
C CYS A 157 12.24 11.40 -5.73
N ALA A 158 12.30 12.17 -4.65
CA ALA A 158 12.92 13.50 -4.64
C ALA A 158 14.42 13.42 -5.00
N GLU A 159 15.12 12.43 -4.46
CA GLU A 159 16.53 12.16 -4.80
C GLU A 159 16.74 11.92 -6.31
N GLN A 160 15.82 11.18 -6.96
CA GLN A 160 15.94 10.80 -8.37
C GLN A 160 15.44 11.89 -9.34
N THR A 161 14.52 12.74 -8.92
CA THR A 161 13.91 13.75 -9.80
C THR A 161 14.48 15.16 -9.63
N GLY A 162 15.48 15.34 -8.77
CA GLY A 162 16.07 16.66 -8.47
C GLY A 162 15.13 17.57 -7.69
N GLY A 163 14.13 17.00 -6.98
CA GLY A 163 13.27 17.72 -6.06
C GLY A 163 13.98 18.08 -4.75
N ASP A 164 13.23 18.69 -3.81
CA ASP A 164 13.76 19.00 -2.48
C ASP A 164 13.95 17.72 -1.65
N ALA A 165 15.06 17.02 -1.90
CA ALA A 165 15.41 15.80 -1.20
C ALA A 165 15.68 16.05 0.29
N GLU A 166 16.28 17.21 0.65
CA GLU A 166 16.58 17.54 2.03
C GLU A 166 15.32 17.63 2.88
N ALA A 167 14.29 18.36 2.42
CA ALA A 167 13.02 18.47 3.10
C ALA A 167 12.29 17.11 3.19
N ALA A 168 12.33 16.30 2.11
CA ALA A 168 11.69 14.98 2.09
C ALA A 168 12.36 14.01 3.08
N PHE A 169 13.68 13.98 3.15
CA PHE A 169 14.41 13.16 4.13
C PHE A 169 14.27 13.70 5.57
N ALA A 170 14.15 15.03 5.77
CA ALA A 170 13.86 15.62 7.06
C ALA A 170 12.48 15.18 7.58
N ALA A 171 11.46 15.19 6.73
CA ALA A 171 10.11 14.70 7.07
C ALA A 171 10.10 13.20 7.43
N TYR A 172 10.81 12.38 6.65
CA TYR A 172 10.97 10.95 6.93
C TYR A 172 11.66 10.71 8.27
N ARG A 173 12.75 11.42 8.55
CA ARG A 173 13.48 11.35 9.82
C ARG A 173 12.60 11.78 11.00
N ALA A 174 11.86 12.86 10.88
CA ALA A 174 10.97 13.35 11.93
C ALA A 174 9.89 12.33 12.30
N ALA A 175 9.30 11.67 11.30
CA ALA A 175 8.31 10.62 11.52
C ALA A 175 8.90 9.37 12.21
N TYR A 176 10.20 9.15 12.08
CA TYR A 176 10.89 8.00 12.67
C TYR A 176 11.36 8.21 14.12
N THR A 177 11.41 9.45 14.63
CA THR A 177 11.92 9.76 15.98
C THR A 177 11.08 9.14 17.11
N GLU A 178 9.87 8.69 16.83
CA GLU A 178 8.98 8.04 17.80
C GLU A 178 9.09 6.50 17.81
N LEU A 179 9.76 5.91 16.82
CA LEU A 179 9.92 4.47 16.67
C LEU A 179 11.42 4.10 16.71
N GLN A 180 11.76 2.92 17.24
CA GLN A 180 13.14 2.45 17.17
C GLN A 180 13.58 2.32 15.70
N PRO A 181 14.78 2.83 15.34
CA PRO A 181 15.26 2.76 13.97
C PRO A 181 15.29 1.32 13.47
N ALA A 182 14.56 1.05 12.39
CA ALA A 182 14.55 -0.26 11.74
C ALA A 182 15.54 -0.28 10.57
N VAL A 183 15.91 -1.48 10.13
CA VAL A 183 16.85 -1.68 9.00
C VAL A 183 16.51 -0.83 7.77
N PRO A 184 15.25 -0.75 7.30
CA PRO A 184 14.89 0.10 6.15
C PRO A 184 15.20 1.58 6.34
N TYR A 185 15.11 2.09 7.57
CA TYR A 185 15.49 3.47 7.88
C TYR A 185 16.98 3.68 7.68
N HIS A 186 17.82 2.86 8.31
CA HIS A 186 19.27 2.96 8.20
C HIS A 186 19.76 2.82 6.75
N LEU A 187 19.18 1.89 5.97
CA LEU A 187 19.52 1.73 4.55
C LEU A 187 19.12 2.96 3.73
N CYS A 188 17.93 3.53 3.98
CA CYS A 188 17.47 4.73 3.30
C CYS A 188 18.34 5.94 3.65
N MET A 189 18.68 6.14 4.92
CA MET A 189 19.54 7.23 5.37
C MET A 189 20.97 7.09 4.86
N ALA A 190 21.54 5.87 4.90
CA ALA A 190 22.85 5.59 4.34
C ALA A 190 22.94 5.98 2.86
N ARG A 191 21.92 5.61 2.08
CA ARG A 191 21.81 5.97 0.66
C ARG A 191 21.79 7.48 0.47
N TYR A 192 20.96 8.20 1.22
CA TYR A 192 20.89 9.65 1.17
C TYR A 192 22.23 10.31 1.49
N GLN A 193 22.90 9.88 2.58
CA GLN A 193 24.21 10.42 2.98
C GLN A 193 25.29 10.15 1.93
N LEU A 194 25.25 8.98 1.26
CA LEU A 194 26.14 8.68 0.12
C LEU A 194 25.89 9.62 -1.06
N GLY A 195 24.64 9.96 -1.34
CA GLY A 195 24.28 10.94 -2.39
C GLY A 195 24.79 12.35 -2.07
N GLN A 196 24.79 12.73 -0.80
CA GLN A 196 25.31 14.01 -0.31
C GLN A 196 26.84 14.02 -0.06
N GLU A 197 27.53 12.92 -0.37
CA GLU A 197 28.97 12.71 -0.11
C GLU A 197 29.39 12.80 1.36
N HIS A 198 28.45 12.65 2.28
CA HIS A 198 28.69 12.61 3.72
C HIS A 198 29.10 11.20 4.17
N LEU A 199 30.30 10.75 3.75
CA LEU A 199 30.75 9.37 3.93
C LEU A 199 30.78 8.90 5.41
N PRO A 200 31.22 9.70 6.42
CA PRO A 200 31.17 9.26 7.81
C PRO A 200 29.74 9.03 8.33
N ALA A 201 28.78 9.85 7.91
CA ALA A 201 27.38 9.68 8.29
C ALA A 201 26.76 8.46 7.63
N ALA A 202 27.06 8.22 6.34
CA ALA A 202 26.63 7.01 5.63
C ALA A 202 27.18 5.74 6.28
N GLU A 203 28.44 5.76 6.66
CA GLU A 203 29.10 4.66 7.36
C GLU A 203 28.45 4.38 8.73
N HIS A 204 28.15 5.41 9.49
CA HIS A 204 27.47 5.30 10.78
C HIS A 204 26.10 4.61 10.62
N GLU A 205 25.31 5.01 9.64
CA GLU A 205 24.02 4.40 9.38
C GLU A 205 24.15 2.91 9.02
N ILE A 206 25.11 2.54 8.18
CA ILE A 206 25.37 1.14 7.80
C ILE A 206 25.78 0.30 9.02
N TRP A 207 26.65 0.83 9.89
CA TRP A 207 27.13 0.13 11.09
C TRP A 207 26.09 0.04 12.21
N SER A 208 25.06 0.88 12.18
CA SER A 208 23.95 0.84 13.15
C SER A 208 23.00 -0.34 12.94
N ILE A 209 23.14 -1.07 11.83
CA ILE A 209 22.31 -2.25 11.53
C ILE A 209 22.89 -3.46 12.29
N ALA A 210 22.22 -3.87 13.37
CA ALA A 210 22.64 -5.02 14.19
C ALA A 210 22.15 -6.36 13.60
N ASP A 211 20.84 -6.44 13.28
CA ASP A 211 20.20 -7.65 12.75
C ASP A 211 19.71 -7.40 11.34
N LEU A 212 20.42 -7.92 10.36
CA LEU A 212 20.12 -7.72 8.94
C LEU A 212 19.25 -8.86 8.39
N PRO A 213 17.97 -8.62 8.03
CA PRO A 213 17.12 -9.62 7.40
C PRO A 213 17.63 -9.98 5.99
N GLU A 214 17.40 -11.23 5.58
CA GLU A 214 17.80 -11.70 4.23
C GLU A 214 17.19 -10.86 3.10
N SER A 215 15.96 -10.36 3.27
CA SER A 215 15.29 -9.49 2.29
C SER A 215 16.00 -8.15 2.06
N SER A 216 16.78 -7.67 3.03
CA SER A 216 17.53 -6.41 2.94
C SER A 216 19.02 -6.60 2.62
N ARG A 217 19.47 -7.86 2.52
CA ARG A 217 20.89 -8.18 2.39
C ARG A 217 21.51 -7.64 1.10
N ALA A 218 20.78 -7.73 -0.02
CA ALA A 218 21.25 -7.22 -1.29
C ALA A 218 21.46 -5.70 -1.25
N GLU A 219 20.48 -4.95 -0.75
CA GLU A 219 20.56 -3.50 -0.62
C GLU A 219 21.71 -3.08 0.29
N TYR A 220 21.87 -3.75 1.42
CA TYR A 220 22.98 -3.52 2.36
C TYR A 220 24.35 -3.71 1.69
N LEU A 221 24.55 -4.81 0.95
CA LEU A 221 25.81 -5.09 0.27
C LEU A 221 26.10 -4.07 -0.83
N ILE A 222 25.08 -3.66 -1.60
CA ILE A 222 25.24 -2.62 -2.63
C ILE A 222 25.67 -1.29 -1.99
N LEU A 223 25.06 -0.88 -0.87
CA LEU A 223 25.41 0.35 -0.17
C LEU A 223 26.86 0.28 0.39
N ARG A 224 27.27 -0.86 0.92
CA ARG A 224 28.68 -1.07 1.33
C ARG A 224 29.65 -0.98 0.16
N GLY A 225 29.29 -1.57 -0.99
CA GLY A 225 30.07 -1.46 -2.21
C GLY A 225 30.19 -0.01 -2.70
N ARG A 226 29.07 0.73 -2.69
CA ARG A 226 29.04 2.16 -3.06
C ARG A 226 29.89 3.02 -2.12
N LEU A 227 29.79 2.78 -0.80
CA LEU A 227 30.62 3.45 0.19
C LEU A 227 32.11 3.17 -0.05
N ALA A 228 32.48 1.92 -0.33
CA ALA A 228 33.84 1.55 -0.62
C ALA A 228 34.35 2.20 -1.93
N CYS A 229 33.53 2.28 -2.99
CA CYS A 229 33.87 3.03 -4.19
C CYS A 229 34.16 4.51 -3.90
N LYS A 230 33.32 5.17 -3.08
CA LYS A 230 33.52 6.57 -2.68
C LYS A 230 34.77 6.79 -1.81
N LYS A 231 35.24 5.72 -1.14
CA LYS A 231 36.50 5.70 -0.37
C LYS A 231 37.70 5.23 -1.21
N GLU A 232 37.51 5.04 -2.53
CA GLU A 232 38.56 4.55 -3.44
C GLU A 232 39.09 3.15 -3.09
N GLN A 233 38.29 2.35 -2.36
CA GLN A 233 38.61 0.97 -1.93
C GLN A 233 37.99 -0.02 -2.92
N TYR A 234 38.47 -0.02 -4.16
CA TYR A 234 37.80 -0.68 -5.30
C TYR A 234 37.79 -2.21 -5.19
N GLU A 235 38.84 -2.85 -4.64
CA GLU A 235 38.86 -4.30 -4.40
C GLU A 235 37.76 -4.72 -3.41
N THR A 236 37.65 -3.98 -2.30
CA THR A 236 36.61 -4.20 -1.28
C THR A 236 35.22 -3.92 -1.86
N ALA A 237 35.08 -2.88 -2.67
CA ALA A 237 33.83 -2.56 -3.35
C ALA A 237 33.38 -3.71 -4.26
N ALA A 238 34.28 -4.21 -5.11
CA ALA A 238 33.99 -5.31 -6.02
C ALA A 238 33.61 -6.60 -5.27
N GLU A 239 34.18 -6.84 -4.10
CA GLU A 239 33.85 -8.00 -3.27
C GLU A 239 32.39 -7.92 -2.77
N TYR A 240 31.99 -6.79 -2.17
CA TYR A 240 30.61 -6.61 -1.70
C TYR A 240 29.60 -6.67 -2.84
N LEU A 241 29.92 -6.05 -3.98
CA LEU A 241 29.02 -6.04 -5.15
C LEU A 241 28.86 -7.43 -5.77
N ARG A 242 29.93 -8.25 -5.84
CA ARG A 242 29.83 -9.65 -6.27
C ARG A 242 28.97 -10.48 -5.31
N GLN A 243 29.09 -10.25 -4.01
CA GLN A 243 28.22 -10.92 -3.03
C GLN A 243 26.75 -10.51 -3.23
N ALA A 244 26.45 -9.25 -3.54
CA ALA A 244 25.10 -8.80 -3.83
C ALA A 244 24.55 -9.45 -5.12
N ASP A 245 25.35 -9.50 -6.17
CA ASP A 245 24.98 -10.11 -7.47
C ASP A 245 24.70 -11.62 -7.34
N ALA A 246 25.42 -12.30 -6.48
CA ALA A 246 25.25 -13.74 -6.19
C ALA A 246 23.93 -14.08 -5.48
N LEU A 247 23.20 -13.10 -4.92
CA LEU A 247 21.92 -13.33 -4.24
C LEU A 247 20.76 -13.59 -5.21
N GLY A 248 20.97 -13.39 -6.51
CA GLY A 248 19.98 -13.68 -7.54
C GLY A 248 19.34 -12.41 -8.13
N PRO A 249 18.17 -12.52 -8.77
CA PRO A 249 17.54 -11.39 -9.44
C PRO A 249 17.17 -10.29 -8.45
N LEU A 250 17.57 -9.06 -8.79
CA LEU A 250 17.32 -7.87 -7.97
C LEU A 250 16.19 -7.02 -8.55
N PRO A 251 15.49 -6.24 -7.71
CA PRO A 251 14.64 -5.16 -8.19
C PRO A 251 15.42 -4.22 -9.12
N LYS A 252 14.76 -3.73 -10.17
CA LYS A 252 15.39 -2.95 -11.25
C LYS A 252 16.26 -1.80 -10.75
N LEU A 253 15.80 -1.08 -9.74
CA LEU A 253 16.52 0.04 -9.16
C LEU A 253 17.83 -0.40 -8.46
N LEU A 254 17.78 -1.50 -7.69
CA LEU A 254 18.97 -2.05 -7.02
C LEU A 254 19.95 -2.64 -8.04
N GLU A 255 19.44 -3.28 -9.07
CA GLU A 255 20.25 -3.83 -10.15
C GLU A 255 21.02 -2.74 -10.91
N ARG A 256 20.36 -1.61 -11.16
CA ARG A 256 21.03 -0.44 -11.78
C ARG A 256 22.14 0.09 -10.90
N GLU A 257 21.89 0.26 -9.60
CA GLU A 257 22.91 0.73 -8.64
C GLU A 257 24.09 -0.23 -8.53
N LEU A 258 23.82 -1.54 -8.52
CA LEU A 258 24.86 -2.58 -8.55
C LEU A 258 25.71 -2.47 -9.81
N CYS A 259 25.09 -2.41 -11.00
CA CYS A 259 25.80 -2.34 -12.27
C CYS A 259 26.67 -1.09 -12.36
N GLN A 260 26.16 0.09 -11.97
CA GLN A 260 26.91 1.34 -11.96
C GLN A 260 28.15 1.27 -11.06
N SER A 261 27.95 0.72 -9.86
CA SER A 261 29.04 0.64 -8.86
C SER A 261 30.08 -0.40 -9.26
N MET A 262 29.65 -1.51 -9.86
CA MET A 262 30.55 -2.57 -10.32
C MET A 262 31.34 -2.15 -11.56
N GLU A 263 30.69 -1.44 -12.50
CA GLU A 263 31.38 -0.83 -13.66
C GLU A 263 32.49 0.10 -13.19
N LEU A 264 32.18 1.02 -12.26
CA LEU A 264 33.17 1.95 -11.69
C LEU A 264 34.32 1.20 -11.04
N ALA A 265 34.03 0.28 -10.10
CA ALA A 265 35.07 -0.45 -9.36
C ALA A 265 35.96 -1.26 -10.30
N SER A 266 35.38 -1.96 -11.28
CA SER A 266 36.13 -2.78 -12.23
C SER A 266 37.00 -1.94 -13.16
N ARG A 267 36.50 -0.78 -13.61
CA ARG A 267 37.28 0.15 -14.42
C ARG A 267 38.50 0.68 -13.69
N GLU A 268 38.36 1.08 -12.44
CA GLU A 268 39.47 1.58 -11.62
C GLU A 268 40.49 0.46 -11.30
N LEU A 269 40.05 -0.79 -11.22
CA LEU A 269 40.91 -1.98 -11.09
C LEU A 269 41.53 -2.42 -12.43
N GLN A 270 41.25 -1.72 -13.54
CA GLN A 270 41.70 -2.06 -14.91
C GLN A 270 41.13 -3.39 -15.42
N ASP A 271 40.10 -3.94 -14.80
CA ASP A 271 39.33 -5.09 -15.32
C ASP A 271 38.24 -4.61 -16.27
N TYR A 272 38.68 -4.16 -17.45
CA TYR A 272 37.81 -3.60 -18.48
C TYR A 272 36.81 -4.59 -19.03
N LYS A 273 37.06 -5.90 -18.94
CA LYS A 273 36.12 -6.91 -19.36
C LYS A 273 34.89 -6.92 -18.47
N THR A 274 35.10 -7.03 -17.17
CA THR A 274 34.01 -7.00 -16.17
C THR A 274 33.29 -5.65 -16.21
N ALA A 275 34.00 -4.54 -16.32
CA ALA A 275 33.39 -3.21 -16.47
C ALA A 275 32.44 -3.15 -17.67
N TYR A 276 32.86 -3.66 -18.83
CA TYR A 276 32.02 -3.71 -20.03
C TYR A 276 30.78 -4.60 -19.85
N GLU A 277 30.92 -5.76 -19.21
CA GLU A 277 29.80 -6.67 -18.95
C GLU A 277 28.70 -6.00 -18.11
N TYR A 278 29.06 -5.29 -17.03
CA TYR A 278 28.10 -4.59 -16.19
C TYR A 278 27.52 -3.32 -16.87
N ALA A 279 28.32 -2.59 -17.63
CA ALA A 279 27.80 -1.48 -18.44
C ALA A 279 26.79 -1.96 -19.49
N ALA A 280 27.06 -3.09 -20.17
CA ALA A 280 26.13 -3.68 -21.13
C ALA A 280 24.86 -4.22 -20.47
N ARG A 281 24.94 -4.75 -19.23
CA ARG A 281 23.80 -5.18 -18.43
C ARG A 281 22.91 -4.00 -18.04
N GLN A 282 23.52 -2.88 -17.64
CA GLN A 282 22.80 -1.65 -17.29
C GLN A 282 21.98 -1.10 -18.47
N LEU A 283 22.51 -1.17 -19.71
CA LEU A 283 21.81 -0.68 -20.90
C LEU A 283 20.54 -1.50 -21.25
N LYS A 284 20.38 -2.69 -20.67
CA LYS A 284 19.22 -3.57 -20.89
C LYS A 284 18.11 -3.40 -19.82
N LEU A 285 18.38 -2.63 -18.76
CA LEU A 285 17.44 -2.33 -17.69
C LEU A 285 16.51 -1.16 -18.06
#